data_fb163f0f601bce5ad036e31a5dd3ed83
#
_entry.id   fb163f0f601bce5ad036e31a5dd3ed83
#
_cell.length_a   1.000
_cell.length_b   1.000
_cell.length_c   1.000
_cell.angle_alpha   90.00
_cell.angle_beta   90.00
_cell.angle_gamma   90.00
#
_symmetry.space_group_name_H-M   'P 1'
#
loop_
_entity.id
_entity.type
_entity.pdbx_description
1 polymer ?
#
loop_
_entity_poly.entity_id
_entity_poly.type
_entity_poly.pdbx_seq_one_letter_code
_entity_poly.pdbx_strand_id
1 'polypeptide(L)'
;NPELKPETSKQWSIGTVFEPIDSLSMSFDLWNVQINDQVTAVSEGLIFNNPSKYADLFTTKHITSTGLDVLAVKLLPINIGKVENRGIDYDFTHKMKLLDGRLTTRLMGTYLLRSRYTTPGTNDQWETSLNRYGSNDKVSFRNIIRATSTYETAKFTHTLSASYRNGYT
;
A
#
# COMPACT_ATOMS: atom_id res chain seq x y z
N ASN A 1 -7.18 11.57 -21.90
CA ASN A 1 -8.63 11.49 -21.78
C ASN A 1 -9.15 12.83 -21.24
N PRO A 2 -9.90 13.62 -22.02
CA PRO A 2 -10.40 14.95 -21.60
C PRO A 2 -11.46 14.87 -20.48
N GLU A 3 -11.97 13.68 -20.16
CA GLU A 3 -13.01 13.49 -19.14
C GLU A 3 -12.44 13.12 -17.76
N LEU A 4 -11.10 13.04 -17.62
CA LEU A 4 -10.50 12.73 -16.33
C LEU A 4 -10.74 13.86 -15.33
N LYS A 5 -11.25 13.49 -14.15
CA LYS A 5 -11.37 14.36 -12.99
C LYS A 5 -10.11 14.24 -12.11
N PRO A 6 -9.76 15.28 -11.36
CA PRO A 6 -8.69 15.17 -10.37
C PRO A 6 -9.03 14.12 -9.31
N GLU A 7 -8.02 13.33 -8.92
CA GLU A 7 -8.10 12.53 -7.69
C GLU A 7 -8.20 13.45 -6.48
N THR A 8 -8.97 13.06 -5.51
CA THR A 8 -9.05 13.77 -4.23
C THR A 8 -8.65 12.84 -3.08
N SER A 9 -7.86 13.34 -2.15
CA SER A 9 -7.50 12.59 -0.96
C SER A 9 -7.89 13.34 0.30
N LYS A 10 -8.30 12.56 1.32
CA LYS A 10 -8.46 13.02 2.70
C LYS A 10 -7.57 12.17 3.59
N GLN A 11 -6.76 12.83 4.39
CA GLN A 11 -5.86 12.15 5.30
C GLN A 11 -5.83 12.86 6.66
N TRP A 12 -5.63 12.07 7.69
CA TRP A 12 -5.37 12.54 9.04
C TRP A 12 -4.46 11.57 9.77
N SER A 13 -3.72 12.07 10.72
CA SER A 13 -2.95 11.28 11.67
C SER A 13 -3.00 11.91 13.04
N ILE A 14 -2.90 11.07 14.05
CA ILE A 14 -2.72 11.46 15.45
C ILE A 14 -1.68 10.53 16.06
N GLY A 15 -0.68 11.12 16.69
CA GLY A 15 0.42 10.37 17.26
C GLY A 15 0.82 10.87 18.63
N THR A 16 1.59 10.04 19.31
CA THR A 16 2.19 10.34 20.61
C THR A 16 3.59 9.79 20.67
N VAL A 17 4.45 10.50 21.38
CA VAL A 17 5.79 10.04 21.76
C VAL A 17 5.82 9.91 23.27
N PHE A 18 6.38 8.82 23.75
CA PHE A 18 6.50 8.53 25.17
C PHE A 18 7.94 8.08 25.48
N GLU A 19 8.56 8.76 26.43
CA GLU A 19 9.94 8.53 26.87
C GLU A 19 9.95 8.27 28.38
N PRO A 20 9.65 7.02 28.80
CA PRO A 20 9.53 6.69 30.23
C PRO A 20 10.86 6.77 30.98
N ILE A 21 11.95 6.60 30.26
CA ILE A 21 13.35 6.72 30.74
C ILE A 21 14.23 7.26 29.59
N ASP A 22 15.34 7.90 29.90
CA ASP A 22 16.26 8.50 28.90
C ASP A 22 16.77 7.54 27.83
N SER A 23 16.78 6.26 28.15
CA SER A 23 17.25 5.21 27.22
C SER A 23 16.17 4.60 26.33
N LEU A 24 14.90 4.92 26.54
CA LEU A 24 13.77 4.32 25.82
C LEU A 24 12.83 5.39 25.28
N SER A 25 12.72 5.46 23.97
CA SER A 25 11.75 6.28 23.26
C SER A 25 10.77 5.38 22.48
N MET A 26 9.49 5.70 22.56
CA MET A 26 8.41 4.98 21.88
C MET A 26 7.49 5.97 21.19
N SER A 27 7.13 5.71 19.95
CA SER A 27 6.10 6.47 19.24
C SER A 27 5.00 5.56 18.71
N PHE A 28 3.80 6.12 18.64
CA PHE A 28 2.63 5.50 18.02
C PHE A 28 1.86 6.54 17.23
N ASP A 29 1.56 6.25 15.99
CA ASP A 29 0.81 7.10 15.08
C ASP A 29 -0.37 6.35 14.49
N LEU A 30 -1.58 6.73 14.82
CA LEU A 30 -2.80 6.25 14.16
C LEU A 30 -3.06 7.16 12.96
N TRP A 31 -3.21 6.57 11.78
CA TRP A 31 -3.43 7.31 10.56
C TRP A 31 -4.54 6.70 9.69
N ASN A 32 -5.13 7.55 8.86
CA ASN A 32 -6.10 7.15 7.84
C ASN A 32 -5.87 7.96 6.56
N VAL A 33 -5.91 7.28 5.42
CA VAL A 33 -5.83 7.87 4.09
C VAL A 33 -7.00 7.34 3.28
N GLN A 34 -7.78 8.23 2.69
CA GLN A 34 -8.86 7.90 1.77
C GLN A 34 -8.63 8.64 0.45
N ILE A 35 -8.66 7.91 -0.67
CA ILE A 35 -8.55 8.44 -2.03
C ILE A 35 -9.89 8.19 -2.72
N ASN A 36 -10.43 9.21 -3.34
CA ASN A 36 -11.62 9.14 -4.18
C ASN A 36 -11.27 9.46 -5.62
N ASP A 37 -12.04 8.93 -6.55
CA ASP A 37 -11.86 9.13 -7.99
C ASP A 37 -10.45 8.76 -8.47
N GLN A 38 -9.88 7.69 -7.92
CA GLN A 38 -8.54 7.22 -8.28
C GLN A 38 -8.43 7.00 -9.79
N VAL A 39 -7.40 7.60 -10.40
CA VAL A 39 -7.10 7.43 -11.83
C VAL A 39 -6.24 6.19 -12.02
N THR A 40 -6.76 5.19 -12.69
CA THR A 40 -6.03 3.97 -13.03
C THR A 40 -6.53 3.37 -14.34
N ALA A 41 -5.75 2.51 -14.97
CA ALA A 41 -6.22 1.72 -16.10
C ALA A 41 -7.07 0.55 -15.61
N VAL A 42 -8.19 0.30 -16.28
CA VAL A 42 -9.00 -0.89 -16.03
C VAL A 42 -8.27 -2.09 -16.63
N SER A 43 -8.17 -3.19 -15.88
CA SER A 43 -7.58 -4.42 -16.42
C SER A 43 -8.46 -5.02 -17.54
N GLU A 44 -7.84 -5.68 -18.51
CA GLU A 44 -8.58 -6.36 -19.59
C GLU A 44 -9.62 -7.32 -19.03
N GLY A 45 -9.25 -8.12 -18.02
CA GLY A 45 -10.15 -9.06 -17.37
C GLY A 45 -11.40 -8.40 -16.80
N LEU A 46 -11.26 -7.20 -16.20
CA LEU A 46 -12.40 -6.47 -15.66
C LEU A 46 -13.31 -5.92 -16.77
N ILE A 47 -12.73 -5.47 -17.89
CA ILE A 47 -13.48 -5.00 -19.07
C ILE A 47 -14.30 -6.15 -19.67
N PHE A 48 -13.66 -7.31 -19.90
CA PHE A 48 -14.35 -8.46 -20.48
C PHE A 48 -15.40 -9.09 -19.56
N ASN A 49 -15.20 -9.02 -18.25
CA ASN A 49 -16.20 -9.51 -17.29
C ASN A 49 -17.39 -8.55 -17.11
N ASN A 50 -17.27 -7.29 -17.58
CA ASN A 50 -18.31 -6.28 -17.45
C ASN A 50 -18.50 -5.49 -18.78
N PRO A 51 -18.80 -6.18 -19.90
CA PRO A 51 -18.76 -5.55 -21.23
C PRO A 51 -19.78 -4.41 -21.39
N SER A 52 -20.96 -4.53 -20.80
CA SER A 52 -21.97 -3.47 -20.87
C SER A 52 -21.56 -2.17 -20.19
N LYS A 53 -20.79 -2.26 -19.11
CA LYS A 53 -20.29 -1.09 -18.37
C LYS A 53 -19.16 -0.40 -19.11
N TYR A 54 -18.34 -1.15 -19.81
CA TYR A 54 -17.14 -0.65 -20.50
C TYR A 54 -17.28 -0.70 -22.02
N ALA A 55 -18.51 -0.61 -22.52
CA ALA A 55 -18.81 -0.71 -23.96
C ALA A 55 -17.98 0.28 -24.81
N ASP A 56 -17.76 1.49 -24.30
CA ASP A 56 -17.00 2.56 -24.98
C ASP A 56 -15.49 2.27 -25.08
N LEU A 57 -14.98 1.31 -24.32
CA LEU A 57 -13.59 0.88 -24.38
C LEU A 57 -13.35 -0.19 -25.45
N PHE A 58 -14.39 -0.85 -25.94
CA PHE A 58 -14.24 -1.80 -27.04
C PHE A 58 -14.05 -1.07 -28.36
N THR A 59 -13.17 -1.63 -29.21
CA THR A 59 -12.86 -1.11 -30.53
C THR A 59 -12.48 -2.26 -31.48
N THR A 60 -12.50 -2.01 -32.76
CA THR A 60 -11.99 -2.93 -33.75
C THR A 60 -10.60 -2.46 -34.18
N LYS A 61 -9.64 -3.38 -34.21
CA LYS A 61 -8.28 -3.13 -34.69
C LYS A 61 -8.00 -4.00 -35.91
N HIS A 62 -7.58 -3.35 -36.99
CA HIS A 62 -7.11 -4.06 -38.18
C HIS A 62 -5.68 -4.57 -37.99
N ILE A 63 -5.46 -5.87 -38.19
CA ILE A 63 -4.13 -6.48 -38.15
C ILE A 63 -3.61 -6.61 -39.56
N THR A 64 -2.70 -5.73 -39.95
CA THR A 64 -2.16 -5.66 -41.32
C THR A 64 -1.46 -6.95 -41.78
N SER A 65 -0.82 -7.70 -40.90
CA SER A 65 -0.12 -8.94 -41.19
C SER A 65 -1.04 -10.12 -41.56
N THR A 66 -2.30 -10.08 -41.09
CA THR A 66 -3.28 -11.17 -41.35
C THR A 66 -4.48 -10.69 -42.17
N GLY A 67 -4.62 -9.38 -42.37
CA GLY A 67 -5.79 -8.77 -43.02
C GLY A 67 -7.09 -8.90 -42.25
N LEU A 68 -7.04 -9.24 -40.94
CA LEU A 68 -8.22 -9.49 -40.12
C LEU A 68 -8.52 -8.29 -39.20
N ASP A 69 -9.81 -8.04 -39.01
CA ASP A 69 -10.29 -7.14 -37.97
C ASP A 69 -10.57 -7.92 -36.70
N VAL A 70 -9.92 -7.53 -35.61
CA VAL A 70 -10.08 -8.18 -34.31
C VAL A 70 -10.71 -7.22 -33.30
N LEU A 71 -11.49 -7.77 -32.40
CA LEU A 71 -12.02 -7.04 -31.25
C LEU A 71 -10.84 -6.70 -30.32
N ALA A 72 -10.69 -5.45 -29.99
CA ALA A 72 -9.66 -4.93 -29.09
C ALA A 72 -10.29 -4.04 -28.01
N VAL A 73 -9.55 -3.80 -26.94
CA VAL A 73 -9.95 -2.88 -25.88
C VAL A 73 -8.92 -1.75 -25.76
N LYS A 74 -9.44 -0.56 -25.49
CA LYS A 74 -8.62 0.62 -25.19
C LYS A 74 -8.31 0.63 -23.69
N LEU A 75 -7.06 0.43 -23.31
CA LEU A 75 -6.62 0.54 -21.92
C LEU A 75 -6.34 2.02 -21.60
N LEU A 76 -7.39 2.76 -21.34
CA LEU A 76 -7.31 4.18 -21.01
C LEU A 76 -7.41 4.37 -19.48
N PRO A 77 -6.67 5.34 -18.92
CA PRO A 77 -6.88 5.76 -17.55
C PRO A 77 -8.29 6.35 -17.41
N ILE A 78 -9.00 5.94 -16.38
CA ILE A 78 -10.32 6.47 -15.99
C ILE A 78 -10.35 6.68 -14.48
N ASN A 79 -11.26 7.53 -14.00
CA ASN A 79 -11.50 7.67 -12.57
C ASN A 79 -12.33 6.49 -12.09
N ILE A 80 -11.70 5.61 -11.31
CA ILE A 80 -12.37 4.41 -10.80
C ILE A 80 -12.12 4.21 -9.32
N GLY A 81 -13.23 4.12 -8.62
CA GLY A 81 -13.25 3.62 -7.28
C GLY A 81 -12.69 4.55 -6.21
N LYS A 82 -12.68 3.98 -5.03
CA LYS A 82 -12.16 4.58 -3.81
C LYS A 82 -11.14 3.65 -3.19
N VAL A 83 -10.17 4.20 -2.49
CA VAL A 83 -9.19 3.44 -1.71
C VAL A 83 -9.19 3.99 -0.30
N GLU A 84 -9.20 3.11 0.69
CA GLU A 84 -9.05 3.48 2.10
C GLU A 84 -8.00 2.59 2.77
N ASN A 85 -7.00 3.24 3.34
CA ASN A 85 -6.00 2.61 4.19
C ASN A 85 -6.02 3.26 5.57
N ARG A 86 -5.98 2.44 6.62
CA ARG A 86 -5.87 2.85 8.01
C ARG A 86 -4.87 1.96 8.71
N GLY A 87 -4.02 2.54 9.52
CA GLY A 87 -3.00 1.79 10.23
C GLY A 87 -2.50 2.49 11.47
N ILE A 88 -1.66 1.75 12.17
CA ILE A 88 -0.88 2.23 13.30
C ILE A 88 0.59 2.02 12.93
N ASP A 89 1.36 3.09 12.93
CA ASP A 89 2.81 3.03 12.89
C ASP A 89 3.34 3.07 14.32
N TYR A 90 4.39 2.32 14.57
CA TYR A 90 5.07 2.33 15.86
C TYR A 90 6.58 2.27 15.68
N ASP A 91 7.28 2.91 16.59
CA ASP A 91 8.74 2.96 16.64
C ASP A 91 9.20 2.90 18.10
N PHE A 92 10.04 1.94 18.40
CA PHE A 92 10.65 1.74 19.71
C PHE A 92 12.16 1.83 19.54
N THR A 93 12.78 2.76 20.24
CA THR A 93 14.24 2.90 20.26
C THR A 93 14.74 2.76 21.67
N HIS A 94 15.59 1.78 21.91
CA HIS A 94 16.27 1.58 23.19
C HIS A 94 17.78 1.72 23.00
N LYS A 95 18.39 2.51 23.87
CA LYS A 95 19.84 2.76 23.91
C LYS A 95 20.40 2.28 25.24
N MET A 96 21.45 1.48 25.21
CA MET A 96 22.11 1.03 26.43
C MET A 96 23.63 1.03 26.25
N LYS A 97 24.32 1.27 27.32
CA LYS A 97 25.77 1.05 27.39
C LYS A 97 26.01 -0.46 27.52
N LEU A 98 26.83 -1.01 26.64
CA LEU A 98 27.20 -2.43 26.65
C LEU A 98 28.71 -2.53 26.50
N LEU A 99 29.37 -3.08 27.53
CA LEU A 99 30.84 -3.16 27.57
C LEU A 99 31.50 -1.77 27.36
N ASP A 100 32.36 -1.66 26.38
CA ASP A 100 33.08 -0.45 25.96
C ASP A 100 32.35 0.37 24.88
N GLY A 101 31.13 -0.06 24.51
CA GLY A 101 30.34 0.56 23.45
C GLY A 101 28.92 0.91 23.84
N ARG A 102 28.16 1.30 22.83
CA ARG A 102 26.74 1.61 22.90
C ARG A 102 25.96 0.69 21.98
N LEU A 103 24.95 0.03 22.54
CA LEU A 103 23.97 -0.74 21.79
C LEU A 103 22.71 0.10 21.60
N THR A 104 22.32 0.32 20.36
CA THR A 104 21.04 0.93 19.99
C THR A 104 20.19 -0.10 19.28
N THR A 105 19.04 -0.45 19.85
CA THR A 105 18.07 -1.36 19.25
C THR A 105 16.82 -0.58 18.88
N ARG A 106 16.40 -0.68 17.63
CA ARG A 106 15.18 -0.05 17.10
C ARG A 106 14.25 -1.11 16.53
N LEU A 107 13.00 -1.08 16.93
CA LEU A 107 11.91 -1.87 16.38
C LEU A 107 10.89 -0.90 15.82
N MET A 108 10.65 -0.96 14.52
CA MET A 108 9.65 -0.14 13.86
C MET A 108 8.73 -1.01 13.03
N GLY A 109 7.51 -0.56 12.86
CA GLY A 109 6.58 -1.29 12.01
C GLY A 109 5.27 -0.55 11.79
N THR A 110 4.50 -1.13 10.88
CA THR A 110 3.14 -0.73 10.56
C THR A 110 2.21 -1.90 10.80
N TYR A 111 1.15 -1.65 11.55
CA TYR A 111 0.00 -2.55 11.67
C TYR A 111 -1.18 -1.97 10.92
N LEU A 112 -1.53 -2.57 9.76
CA LEU A 112 -2.68 -2.16 8.97
C LEU A 112 -3.98 -2.67 9.59
N LEU A 113 -4.82 -1.75 10.03
CA LEU A 113 -6.17 -2.02 10.52
C LEU A 113 -7.13 -2.28 9.36
N ARG A 114 -6.93 -1.56 8.25
CA ARG A 114 -7.78 -1.62 7.06
C ARG A 114 -6.96 -1.31 5.81
N SER A 115 -7.21 -2.09 4.77
CA SER A 115 -6.79 -1.77 3.40
C SER A 115 -7.87 -2.30 2.48
N ARG A 116 -8.62 -1.38 1.86
CA ARG A 116 -9.77 -1.72 1.03
C ARG A 116 -9.90 -0.76 -0.15
N TYR A 117 -10.57 -1.22 -1.15
CA TYR A 117 -10.84 -0.48 -2.38
C TYR A 117 -12.23 -0.84 -2.90
N THR A 118 -12.76 -0.02 -3.79
CA THR A 118 -13.98 -0.36 -4.52
C THR A 118 -13.64 -0.80 -5.93
N THR A 119 -14.30 -1.84 -6.41
CA THR A 119 -14.12 -2.35 -7.77
C THR A 119 -15.21 -1.75 -8.67
N PRO A 120 -14.83 -1.07 -9.77
CA PRO A 120 -15.78 -0.55 -10.72
C PRO A 120 -16.64 -1.69 -11.30
N GLY A 121 -17.93 -1.52 -11.35
CA GLY A 121 -18.85 -2.54 -11.87
C GLY A 121 -19.58 -3.35 -10.81
N THR A 122 -19.18 -3.27 -9.55
CA THR A 122 -19.78 -4.03 -8.44
C THR A 122 -20.66 -3.18 -7.54
N ASN A 123 -21.32 -2.13 -8.05
CA ASN A 123 -22.09 -1.15 -7.28
C ASN A 123 -21.28 -0.50 -6.14
N ASP A 124 -19.99 -0.21 -6.39
CA ASP A 124 -19.05 0.37 -5.44
C ASP A 124 -18.88 -0.45 -4.14
N GLN A 125 -19.03 -1.76 -4.23
CA GLN A 125 -18.78 -2.62 -3.08
C GLN A 125 -17.30 -2.58 -2.69
N TRP A 126 -17.06 -2.55 -1.37
CA TRP A 126 -15.72 -2.56 -0.82
C TRP A 126 -15.14 -3.97 -0.81
N GLU A 127 -13.96 -4.11 -1.39
CA GLU A 127 -13.12 -5.31 -1.32
C GLU A 127 -11.89 -5.03 -0.47
N THR A 128 -11.31 -6.06 0.13
CA THR A 128 -10.08 -5.94 0.91
C THR A 128 -8.89 -6.52 0.19
N SER A 129 -7.76 -5.81 0.24
CA SER A 129 -6.44 -6.33 -0.16
C SER A 129 -5.60 -6.73 1.06
N LEU A 130 -6.16 -6.65 2.28
CA LEU A 130 -5.42 -6.90 3.52
C LEU A 130 -5.15 -8.41 3.69
N ASN A 131 -3.88 -8.81 3.59
CA ASN A 131 -3.40 -10.19 3.58
C ASN A 131 -4.04 -11.05 2.48
N ARG A 132 -4.53 -10.44 1.43
CA ARG A 132 -5.22 -11.12 0.35
C ARG A 132 -4.82 -10.49 -0.98
N TYR A 133 -4.59 -11.33 -1.99
CA TYR A 133 -4.43 -10.86 -3.35
C TYR A 133 -5.80 -10.44 -3.89
N GLY A 134 -5.94 -9.17 -4.19
CA GLY A 134 -7.22 -8.60 -4.62
C GLY A 134 -7.36 -8.53 -6.13
N SER A 135 -8.58 -8.24 -6.60
CA SER A 135 -8.89 -8.00 -8.02
C SER A 135 -8.21 -6.76 -8.60
N ASN A 136 -7.58 -5.95 -7.76
CA ASN A 136 -6.76 -4.80 -8.14
C ASN A 136 -5.27 -5.13 -8.32
N ASP A 137 -4.91 -6.43 -8.36
CA ASP A 137 -3.54 -6.95 -8.50
C ASP A 137 -2.58 -6.46 -7.39
N LYS A 138 -3.11 -6.19 -6.19
CA LYS A 138 -2.34 -5.70 -5.05
C LYS A 138 -2.59 -6.54 -3.80
N VAL A 139 -1.56 -6.60 -2.97
CA VAL A 139 -1.60 -7.17 -1.61
C VAL A 139 -1.12 -6.12 -0.62
N SER A 140 -1.83 -5.99 0.48
CA SER A 140 -1.42 -5.18 1.63
C SER A 140 -1.15 -6.11 2.81
N PHE A 141 0.05 -6.06 3.36
CA PHE A 141 0.41 -6.89 4.51
C PHE A 141 -0.05 -6.24 5.80
N ARG A 142 -0.73 -7.01 6.67
CA ARG A 142 -1.21 -6.50 7.96
C ARG A 142 -0.07 -6.05 8.87
N ASN A 143 1.01 -6.83 8.91
CA ASN A 143 2.19 -6.53 9.71
C ASN A 143 3.41 -6.38 8.81
N ILE A 144 4.07 -5.25 8.93
CA ILE A 144 5.38 -5.00 8.34
C ILE A 144 6.25 -4.51 9.49
N ILE A 145 7.28 -5.28 9.85
CA ILE A 145 8.13 -5.04 11.02
C ILE A 145 9.58 -5.04 10.59
N ARG A 146 10.36 -4.13 11.12
CA ARG A 146 11.81 -4.11 10.99
C ARG A 146 12.45 -3.93 12.35
N ALA A 147 13.37 -4.82 12.69
CA ALA A 147 14.24 -4.71 13.85
C ALA A 147 15.66 -4.40 13.37
N THR A 148 16.34 -3.48 14.05
CA THR A 148 17.73 -3.12 13.79
C THR A 148 18.44 -2.97 15.10
N SER A 149 19.61 -3.63 15.26
CA SER A 149 20.50 -3.46 16.38
C SER A 149 21.86 -2.99 15.90
N THR A 150 22.33 -1.87 16.43
CA THR A 150 23.62 -1.28 16.11
C THR A 150 24.47 -1.23 17.38
N TYR A 151 25.60 -1.90 17.34
CA TYR A 151 26.63 -1.83 18.38
C TYR A 151 27.80 -0.97 17.89
N GLU A 152 28.10 0.08 18.62
CA GLU A 152 29.09 1.10 18.28
C GLU A 152 30.14 1.19 19.36
N THR A 153 31.39 1.07 18.97
CA THR A 153 32.60 1.29 19.80
C THR A 153 33.43 2.44 19.22
N ALA A 154 34.51 2.80 19.87
CA ALA A 154 35.44 3.80 19.36
C ALA A 154 36.13 3.41 18.03
N LYS A 155 36.15 2.12 17.67
CA LYS A 155 36.90 1.60 16.51
C LYS A 155 36.03 1.05 15.40
N PHE A 156 34.81 0.57 15.72
CA PHE A 156 33.93 -0.08 14.74
C PHE A 156 32.46 0.05 15.11
N THR A 157 31.62 -0.10 14.11
CA THR A 157 30.17 -0.15 14.24
C THR A 157 29.66 -1.41 13.54
N HIS A 158 28.87 -2.20 14.25
CA HIS A 158 28.18 -3.37 13.70
C HIS A 158 26.70 -3.15 13.71
N THR A 159 26.04 -3.44 12.59
CA THR A 159 24.59 -3.34 12.47
C THR A 159 24.01 -4.66 11.97
N LEU A 160 23.01 -5.17 12.69
CA LEU A 160 22.19 -6.29 12.29
C LEU A 160 20.76 -5.78 12.06
N SER A 161 20.16 -6.18 10.95
CA SER A 161 18.77 -5.85 10.63
C SER A 161 17.99 -7.10 10.23
N ALA A 162 16.74 -7.18 10.68
CA ALA A 162 15.77 -8.19 10.28
C ALA A 162 14.46 -7.51 9.87
N SER A 163 13.78 -8.06 8.87
CA SER A 163 12.49 -7.58 8.42
C SER A 163 11.50 -8.74 8.37
N TYR A 164 10.28 -8.49 8.80
CA TYR A 164 9.19 -9.44 8.79
C TYR A 164 7.97 -8.85 8.09
N ARG A 165 7.30 -9.68 7.29
CA ARG A 165 5.97 -9.44 6.75
C ARG A 165 5.16 -10.72 6.91
N ASN A 166 3.89 -10.58 7.28
CA ASN A 166 3.04 -11.77 7.35
C ASN A 166 2.68 -12.26 5.94
N GLY A 167 2.26 -13.53 5.84
CA GLY A 167 1.80 -14.13 4.59
C GLY A 167 0.46 -13.55 4.11
N TYR A 168 0.08 -13.93 2.89
CA TYR A 168 -1.21 -13.62 2.27
C TYR A 168 -1.80 -14.87 1.58
N THR A 169 -3.09 -14.84 1.31
CA THR A 169 -3.84 -15.87 0.57
C THR A 169 -4.37 -15.34 -0.74
#